data_5a8bb6dcb6cd42ce85f1cc4f57c9afaf
#
_entry.id   5a8bb6dcb6cd42ce85f1cc4f57c9afaf
#
_cell.length_a   1.000
_cell.length_b   1.000
_cell.length_c   1.000
_cell.angle_alpha   90.00
_cell.angle_beta   90.00
_cell.angle_gamma   90.00
#
_symmetry.space_group_name_H-M   'P 1'
#
loop_
_entity.id
_entity.type
_entity.pdbx_description
1 polymer ?
#
loop_
_entity_poly.entity_id
_entity_poly.type
_entity_poly.pdbx_seq_one_letter_code
_entity_poly.pdbx_strand_id
1 'polypeptide(L)'
;MKLTTALRNITIAASAATIALVPLAGAQAHAAPAADASAHATSTDPGYSGYTPEEAAFLKTVEVKGSPGGVPAGNDAPAKKLTYTASLYSAAHPGTNPSGANDFSCKPKNGQNPVVLIPGTNTDAYTAWSMYTPQLRARGFCAFSANFNGLPWLSSVDYTGDIRKSAKATSIFIDRVLRETGSKKVDIIGWSQGGGSQPNYYIQKLGGDKKVGKMIGIAPANHGVGGPAISKWINEALPHKAHTRIEDAAESVHMAAYPQQMGSSELMKELYHNGKVTRPGVEYINIEGKYDYVVAPYTNAFIHEPGVKNITVQDTCPQDHATHVNFPYDTNVSQMVFNALDPDNAKPVKCKPQPFIG
;
A
#
# COMPACT_ATOMS: atom_id res chain seq x y z
N MET A 1 -19.91 -37.12 12.78
CA MET A 1 -20.04 -36.64 11.41
C MET A 1 -20.08 -35.14 11.28
N LYS A 2 -19.47 -34.36 12.22
CA LYS A 2 -19.38 -32.90 12.18
C LYS A 2 -17.93 -32.35 12.19
N LEU A 3 -16.92 -33.23 12.28
CA LEU A 3 -15.50 -32.82 12.32
C LEU A 3 -14.83 -32.78 10.93
N THR A 4 -15.36 -33.49 9.94
CA THR A 4 -14.77 -33.61 8.59
C THR A 4 -15.05 -32.43 7.68
N THR A 5 -16.08 -31.63 7.95
CA THR A 5 -16.42 -30.44 7.13
C THR A 5 -15.60 -29.20 7.52
N ALA A 6 -15.18 -29.09 8.79
CA ALA A 6 -14.35 -27.99 9.27
C ALA A 6 -12.91 -28.06 8.72
N LEU A 7 -12.36 -29.26 8.56
CA LEU A 7 -11.00 -29.45 8.04
C LEU A 7 -10.86 -29.18 6.53
N ARG A 8 -11.94 -29.26 5.77
CA ARG A 8 -11.92 -29.04 4.32
C ARG A 8 -11.79 -27.55 3.93
N ASN A 9 -12.24 -26.65 4.81
CA ASN A 9 -12.17 -25.20 4.58
C ASN A 9 -10.84 -24.58 5.06
N ILE A 10 -10.04 -25.31 5.84
CA ILE A 10 -8.74 -24.83 6.34
C ILE A 10 -7.63 -24.96 5.28
N THR A 11 -7.79 -25.89 4.33
CA THR A 11 -6.75 -26.19 3.33
C THR A 11 -6.61 -25.11 2.23
N ILE A 12 -7.60 -24.24 2.06
CA ILE A 12 -7.60 -23.19 1.03
C ILE A 12 -6.93 -21.88 1.52
N ALA A 13 -6.92 -21.65 2.84
CA ALA A 13 -6.26 -20.47 3.43
C ALA A 13 -4.76 -20.67 3.68
N ALA A 14 -4.25 -21.88 3.61
CA ALA A 14 -2.87 -22.24 3.98
C ALA A 14 -1.84 -22.10 2.83
N SER A 15 -2.27 -21.77 1.61
CA SER A 15 -1.36 -21.71 0.46
C SER A 15 -0.51 -20.43 0.37
N ALA A 16 -0.66 -19.49 1.32
CA ALA A 16 0.06 -18.23 1.32
C ALA A 16 1.08 -18.05 2.46
N ALA A 17 1.26 -19.05 3.33
CA ALA A 17 2.16 -18.91 4.48
C ALA A 17 2.89 -20.23 4.82
N THR A 18 3.92 -20.54 4.09
CA THR A 18 4.96 -21.47 4.58
C THR A 18 5.89 -20.68 5.51
N ILE A 19 5.61 -20.70 6.81
CA ILE A 19 6.47 -20.07 7.83
C ILE A 19 7.43 -21.12 8.36
N ALA A 20 8.72 -20.93 8.15
CA ALA A 20 9.77 -21.65 8.85
C ALA A 20 10.00 -20.99 10.22
N LEU A 21 9.81 -21.76 11.29
CA LEU A 21 10.09 -21.35 12.68
C LEU A 21 11.59 -21.42 12.97
N VAL A 22 12.17 -20.27 13.41
CA VAL A 22 13.53 -20.18 13.93
C VAL A 22 13.47 -19.63 15.36
N PRO A 23 14.26 -20.13 16.34
CA PRO A 23 14.13 -19.75 17.74
C PRO A 23 14.74 -18.38 18.07
N LEU A 24 14.09 -17.69 19.03
CA LEU A 24 14.37 -16.34 19.52
C LEU A 24 15.60 -16.26 20.44
N ALA A 25 16.44 -15.25 20.20
CA ALA A 25 17.36 -14.69 21.18
C ALA A 25 17.02 -13.19 21.38
N GLY A 26 16.93 -12.76 22.65
CA GLY A 26 16.39 -11.46 23.03
C GLY A 26 17.31 -10.27 22.76
N ALA A 27 16.69 -9.10 22.52
CA ALA A 27 17.35 -7.80 22.46
C ALA A 27 16.63 -6.74 23.32
N GLN A 28 17.40 -5.90 23.99
CA GLN A 28 16.96 -4.87 24.94
C GLN A 28 16.63 -3.55 24.24
N ALA A 29 15.60 -2.85 24.74
CA ALA A 29 15.16 -1.55 24.21
C ALA A 29 15.95 -0.37 24.85
N HIS A 30 16.32 0.62 24.06
CA HIS A 30 16.86 1.91 24.49
C HIS A 30 15.90 3.05 24.12
N ALA A 31 15.74 3.98 25.09
CA ALA A 31 14.86 5.16 24.94
C ALA A 31 15.53 6.28 24.14
N ALA A 32 14.74 7.04 23.37
CA ALA A 32 15.19 8.16 22.54
C ALA A 32 15.11 9.52 23.27
N PRO A 33 16.02 10.48 23.01
CA PRO A 33 15.95 11.84 23.55
C PRO A 33 15.08 12.78 22.68
N ALA A 34 14.63 13.88 23.32
CA ALA A 34 13.72 14.89 22.76
C ALA A 34 14.38 15.78 21.68
N ALA A 35 13.54 16.23 20.75
CA ALA A 35 13.92 17.04 19.59
C ALA A 35 14.00 18.55 19.90
N ASP A 36 15.00 19.19 19.33
CA ASP A 36 15.13 20.65 19.24
C ASP A 36 15.07 21.08 17.76
N ALA A 37 14.45 22.22 17.48
CA ALA A 37 14.11 22.66 16.13
C ALA A 37 15.30 23.37 15.47
N SER A 38 15.98 22.68 14.53
CA SER A 38 16.96 23.30 13.64
C SER A 38 16.47 23.31 12.19
N ALA A 39 16.41 24.50 11.61
CA ALA A 39 15.93 24.77 10.26
C ALA A 39 16.82 24.15 9.16
N HIS A 40 16.22 23.33 8.29
CA HIS A 40 16.55 23.16 6.86
C HIS A 40 17.94 22.64 6.43
N ALA A 41 18.70 21.94 7.27
CA ALA A 41 19.82 21.16 6.76
C ALA A 41 19.30 19.86 6.09
N THR A 42 19.62 19.66 4.81
CA THR A 42 19.40 18.38 4.15
C THR A 42 20.48 17.38 4.54
N SER A 43 20.12 16.10 4.58
CA SER A 43 21.08 15.02 4.84
C SER A 43 22.23 15.06 3.82
N THR A 44 23.45 14.94 4.30
CA THR A 44 24.66 14.82 3.44
C THR A 44 24.87 13.41 2.89
N ASP A 45 24.07 12.44 3.34
CA ASP A 45 24.10 11.07 2.82
C ASP A 45 23.46 11.04 1.40
N PRO A 46 24.19 10.63 0.35
CA PRO A 46 23.67 10.67 -1.02
C PRO A 46 22.38 9.90 -1.22
N GLY A 47 22.16 8.80 -0.47
CA GLY A 47 20.93 8.01 -0.52
C GLY A 47 19.73 8.70 0.14
N TYR A 48 19.96 9.77 0.90
CA TYR A 48 18.96 10.51 1.66
C TYR A 48 18.86 11.98 1.28
N SER A 49 19.38 12.32 0.11
CA SER A 49 19.24 13.68 -0.45
C SER A 49 17.77 14.10 -0.50
N GLY A 50 17.46 15.33 -0.12
CA GLY A 50 16.10 15.86 -0.05
C GLY A 50 15.33 15.53 1.23
N TYR A 51 15.93 14.83 2.19
CA TYR A 51 15.41 14.59 3.54
C TYR A 51 16.18 15.38 4.60
N THR A 52 15.51 15.73 5.71
CA THR A 52 16.23 16.25 6.89
C THR A 52 17.00 15.13 7.59
N PRO A 53 17.97 15.44 8.48
CA PRO A 53 18.66 14.41 9.26
C PRO A 53 17.72 13.51 10.08
N GLU A 54 16.66 14.06 10.66
CA GLU A 54 15.67 13.33 11.44
C GLU A 54 14.81 12.41 10.54
N GLU A 55 14.39 12.92 9.38
CA GLU A 55 13.69 12.13 8.36
C GLU A 55 14.56 10.95 7.90
N ALA A 56 15.83 11.23 7.59
CA ALA A 56 16.80 10.21 7.16
C ALA A 56 17.04 9.16 8.26
N ALA A 57 17.18 9.59 9.52
CA ALA A 57 17.35 8.68 10.64
C ALA A 57 16.16 7.72 10.80
N PHE A 58 14.93 8.24 10.69
CA PHE A 58 13.74 7.38 10.72
C PHE A 58 13.68 6.42 9.52
N LEU A 59 13.91 6.93 8.29
CA LEU A 59 13.84 6.12 7.09
C LEU A 59 14.83 4.96 7.10
N LYS A 60 16.01 5.11 7.72
CA LYS A 60 16.98 4.03 7.92
C LYS A 60 16.43 2.87 8.74
N THR A 61 15.47 3.11 9.65
CA THR A 61 14.85 2.03 10.46
C THR A 61 13.88 1.15 9.67
N VAL A 62 13.44 1.60 8.51
CA VAL A 62 12.48 0.91 7.63
C VAL A 62 13.01 0.74 6.21
N GLU A 63 14.32 0.91 6.04
CA GLU A 63 14.97 0.79 4.73
C GLU A 63 14.91 -0.63 4.20
N VAL A 64 14.76 -0.75 2.89
CA VAL A 64 14.82 -2.01 2.16
C VAL A 64 15.95 -2.01 1.14
N LYS A 65 16.43 -3.18 0.80
CA LYS A 65 17.57 -3.36 -0.10
C LYS A 65 17.32 -2.70 -1.47
N GLY A 66 18.23 -1.86 -1.92
CA GLY A 66 18.18 -1.18 -3.21
C GLY A 66 17.31 0.07 -3.25
N SER A 67 16.79 0.52 -2.09
CA SER A 67 15.92 1.69 -2.03
C SER A 67 16.28 2.59 -0.83
N PRO A 68 17.46 3.23 -0.85
CA PRO A 68 17.86 4.14 0.21
C PRO A 68 16.87 5.31 0.31
N GLY A 69 16.46 5.65 1.53
CA GLY A 69 15.41 6.64 1.75
C GLY A 69 14.06 6.29 1.09
N GLY A 70 13.86 5.02 0.76
CA GLY A 70 12.68 4.50 0.10
C GLY A 70 12.68 4.63 -1.43
N VAL A 71 13.57 5.39 -2.02
CA VAL A 71 13.60 5.61 -3.47
C VAL A 71 14.34 4.47 -4.17
N PRO A 72 13.70 3.73 -5.09
CA PRO A 72 14.38 2.74 -5.91
C PRO A 72 15.62 3.34 -6.60
N ALA A 73 16.81 2.78 -6.33
CA ALA A 73 18.11 3.28 -6.82
C ALA A 73 18.64 2.49 -8.02
N GLY A 74 17.92 1.46 -8.46
CA GLY A 74 18.25 0.67 -9.64
C GLY A 74 17.81 1.33 -10.93
N ASN A 75 18.10 0.66 -12.05
CA ASN A 75 17.72 1.16 -13.36
C ASN A 75 16.19 1.09 -13.57
N ASP A 76 15.70 1.99 -14.41
CA ASP A 76 14.35 1.94 -14.92
C ASP A 76 14.11 0.65 -15.72
N ALA A 77 12.98 0.01 -15.49
CA ALA A 77 12.58 -1.15 -16.28
C ALA A 77 11.12 -1.04 -16.76
N PRO A 78 10.83 -1.52 -17.98
CA PRO A 78 9.48 -1.53 -18.52
C PRO A 78 8.60 -2.54 -17.78
N ALA A 79 7.29 -2.31 -17.84
CA ALA A 79 6.29 -3.20 -17.25
C ALA A 79 6.41 -4.65 -17.76
N LYS A 80 6.15 -5.58 -16.86
CA LYS A 80 5.85 -6.98 -17.20
C LYS A 80 4.36 -7.14 -17.50
N LYS A 81 3.95 -8.33 -17.92
CA LYS A 81 2.55 -8.60 -18.30
C LYS A 81 1.66 -8.96 -17.10
N LEU A 82 2.26 -9.46 -16.02
CA LEU A 82 1.57 -9.97 -14.83
C LEU A 82 2.35 -9.58 -13.57
N THR A 83 1.65 -9.43 -12.46
CA THR A 83 2.23 -9.18 -11.14
C THR A 83 3.32 -10.20 -10.81
N TYR A 84 3.05 -11.49 -11.01
CA TYR A 84 4.01 -12.56 -10.74
C TYR A 84 5.33 -12.40 -11.51
N THR A 85 5.27 -12.09 -12.82
CA THR A 85 6.49 -11.89 -13.63
C THR A 85 7.24 -10.62 -13.25
N ALA A 86 6.54 -9.59 -12.80
CA ALA A 86 7.15 -8.37 -12.27
C ALA A 86 7.84 -8.65 -10.93
N SER A 87 7.21 -9.41 -10.04
CA SER A 87 7.77 -9.78 -8.74
C SER A 87 9.06 -10.60 -8.89
N LEU A 88 9.07 -11.60 -9.77
CA LEU A 88 10.28 -12.37 -10.07
C LEU A 88 11.41 -11.50 -10.63
N TYR A 89 11.07 -10.56 -11.51
CA TYR A 89 12.06 -9.65 -12.07
C TYR A 89 12.63 -8.73 -10.97
N SER A 90 11.78 -8.15 -10.15
CA SER A 90 12.21 -7.26 -9.07
C SER A 90 13.06 -7.97 -8.02
N ALA A 91 12.71 -9.20 -7.67
CA ALA A 91 13.50 -10.02 -6.75
C ALA A 91 14.92 -10.28 -7.27
N ALA A 92 15.07 -10.47 -8.58
CA ALA A 92 16.37 -10.63 -9.24
C ALA A 92 17.13 -9.30 -9.40
N HIS A 93 16.44 -8.16 -9.37
CA HIS A 93 16.99 -6.82 -9.58
C HIS A 93 16.47 -5.86 -8.49
N PRO A 94 16.90 -6.00 -7.23
CA PRO A 94 16.42 -5.18 -6.11
C PRO A 94 16.59 -3.70 -6.36
N GLY A 95 15.57 -2.91 -6.02
CA GLY A 95 15.57 -1.47 -6.23
C GLY A 95 15.30 -1.04 -7.67
N THR A 96 14.81 -1.94 -8.54
CA THR A 96 14.33 -1.56 -9.88
C THR A 96 13.32 -0.43 -9.78
N ASN A 97 13.55 0.65 -10.53
CA ASN A 97 12.61 1.77 -10.62
C ASN A 97 11.58 1.50 -11.72
N PRO A 98 10.27 1.64 -11.46
CA PRO A 98 9.27 1.57 -12.53
C PRO A 98 9.46 2.74 -13.50
N SER A 99 9.56 2.46 -14.79
CA SER A 99 9.83 3.48 -15.82
C SER A 99 8.88 4.68 -15.69
N GLY A 100 9.45 5.89 -15.64
CA GLY A 100 8.69 7.12 -15.54
C GLY A 100 8.27 7.54 -14.13
N ALA A 101 8.71 6.81 -13.10
CA ALA A 101 8.56 7.22 -11.70
C ALA A 101 9.79 7.95 -11.18
N ASN A 102 9.61 8.65 -10.07
CA ASN A 102 10.66 9.22 -9.22
C ASN A 102 11.57 10.26 -9.89
N ASP A 103 11.05 10.96 -10.91
CA ASP A 103 11.69 12.15 -11.45
C ASP A 103 11.36 13.36 -10.55
N PHE A 104 12.20 13.63 -9.57
CA PHE A 104 12.01 14.74 -8.62
C PHE A 104 12.19 16.14 -9.26
N SER A 105 12.69 16.22 -10.49
CA SER A 105 12.71 17.47 -11.25
C SER A 105 11.35 17.77 -11.93
N CYS A 106 10.46 16.78 -11.98
CA CYS A 106 9.14 16.91 -12.57
C CYS A 106 8.30 17.99 -11.88
N LYS A 107 7.69 18.86 -12.64
CA LYS A 107 6.74 19.88 -12.15
C LYS A 107 5.35 19.59 -12.70
N PRO A 108 4.35 19.38 -11.81
CA PRO A 108 2.98 19.17 -12.24
C PRO A 108 2.46 20.33 -13.08
N LYS A 109 1.66 20.02 -14.10
CA LYS A 109 1.09 20.99 -15.03
C LYS A 109 -0.43 21.12 -14.82
N ASN A 110 -1.01 22.21 -15.29
CA ASN A 110 -2.47 22.39 -15.38
C ASN A 110 -3.22 22.22 -14.04
N GLY A 111 -2.60 22.57 -12.90
CA GLY A 111 -3.23 22.42 -11.60
C GLY A 111 -3.32 20.97 -11.08
N GLN A 112 -2.68 20.02 -11.76
CA GLN A 112 -2.59 18.63 -11.31
C GLN A 112 -1.75 18.52 -10.03
N ASN A 113 -2.10 17.58 -9.17
CA ASN A 113 -1.24 17.16 -8.08
C ASN A 113 -0.22 16.12 -8.57
N PRO A 114 1.00 16.02 -8.00
CA PRO A 114 1.85 14.86 -8.19
C PRO A 114 1.15 13.62 -7.62
N VAL A 115 1.37 12.47 -8.26
CA VAL A 115 0.74 11.20 -7.89
C VAL A 115 1.74 10.36 -7.10
N VAL A 116 1.38 9.97 -5.89
CA VAL A 116 2.14 9.03 -5.07
C VAL A 116 1.45 7.67 -5.11
N LEU A 117 2.21 6.65 -5.55
CA LEU A 117 1.71 5.29 -5.71
C LEU A 117 2.23 4.42 -4.55
N ILE A 118 1.31 3.82 -3.78
CA ILE A 118 1.64 3.04 -2.58
C ILE A 118 1.40 1.56 -2.86
N PRO A 119 2.45 0.71 -2.84
CA PRO A 119 2.34 -0.73 -3.04
C PRO A 119 1.51 -1.45 -1.97
N GLY A 120 1.07 -2.65 -2.29
CA GLY A 120 0.46 -3.57 -1.33
C GLY A 120 1.50 -4.34 -0.51
N THR A 121 1.03 -5.13 0.46
CA THR A 121 1.86 -6.05 1.25
C THR A 121 2.56 -7.05 0.31
N ASN A 122 3.81 -7.37 0.60
CA ASN A 122 4.67 -8.29 -0.18
C ASN A 122 5.07 -7.78 -1.56
N THR A 123 4.93 -6.50 -1.84
CA THR A 123 5.29 -5.96 -3.15
C THR A 123 6.10 -4.68 -3.01
N ASP A 124 6.89 -4.40 -4.03
CA ASP A 124 7.63 -3.15 -4.17
C ASP A 124 7.02 -2.23 -5.25
N ALA A 125 7.62 -1.06 -5.40
CA ALA A 125 7.18 -0.05 -6.36
C ALA A 125 7.15 -0.59 -7.81
N TYR A 126 8.16 -1.37 -8.20
CA TYR A 126 8.21 -1.92 -9.55
C TYR A 126 7.12 -2.98 -9.78
N THR A 127 6.99 -3.92 -8.86
CA THR A 127 5.98 -4.98 -8.93
C THR A 127 4.57 -4.41 -9.03
N ALA A 128 4.26 -3.42 -8.19
CA ALA A 128 2.91 -2.85 -8.15
C ALA A 128 2.63 -1.87 -9.30
N TRP A 129 3.62 -1.08 -9.73
CA TRP A 129 3.33 0.14 -10.48
C TRP A 129 4.00 0.27 -11.84
N SER A 130 4.80 -0.71 -12.27
CA SER A 130 5.49 -0.62 -13.56
C SER A 130 4.55 -0.49 -14.77
N MET A 131 3.28 -0.92 -14.66
CA MET A 131 2.26 -0.68 -15.68
C MET A 131 1.68 0.74 -15.61
N TYR A 132 1.61 1.35 -14.42
CA TYR A 132 0.94 2.64 -14.22
C TYR A 132 1.83 3.84 -14.52
N THR A 133 3.08 3.82 -14.05
CA THR A 133 3.96 5.00 -14.08
C THR A 133 4.27 5.51 -15.48
N PRO A 134 4.54 4.67 -16.51
CA PRO A 134 4.70 5.15 -17.87
C PRO A 134 3.42 5.79 -18.42
N GLN A 135 2.27 5.25 -18.05
CA GLN A 135 0.98 5.76 -18.50
C GLN A 135 0.61 7.09 -17.83
N LEU A 136 0.94 7.26 -16.55
CA LEU A 136 0.79 8.53 -15.83
C LEU A 136 1.68 9.59 -16.45
N ARG A 137 2.96 9.26 -16.69
CA ARG A 137 3.89 10.18 -17.37
C ARG A 137 3.40 10.58 -18.76
N ALA A 138 2.89 9.64 -19.56
CA ALA A 138 2.33 9.93 -20.89
C ALA A 138 1.10 10.86 -20.82
N ARG A 139 0.39 10.89 -19.70
CA ARG A 139 -0.72 11.81 -19.40
C ARG A 139 -0.28 13.14 -18.77
N GLY A 140 1.02 13.33 -18.57
CA GLY A 140 1.60 14.56 -18.01
C GLY A 140 1.66 14.62 -16.49
N PHE A 141 1.34 13.53 -15.79
CA PHE A 141 1.47 13.47 -14.33
C PHE A 141 2.91 13.21 -13.89
N CYS A 142 3.30 13.83 -12.79
CA CYS A 142 4.50 13.48 -12.05
C CYS A 142 4.16 12.31 -11.12
N ALA A 143 4.79 11.14 -11.34
CA ALA A 143 4.52 9.92 -10.60
C ALA A 143 5.70 9.55 -9.68
N PHE A 144 5.38 9.17 -8.45
CA PHE A 144 6.35 8.80 -7.42
C PHE A 144 5.92 7.54 -6.71
N SER A 145 6.87 6.67 -6.37
CA SER A 145 6.62 5.50 -5.53
C SER A 145 7.86 5.14 -4.73
N ALA A 146 7.67 4.61 -3.54
CA ALA A 146 8.75 4.25 -2.64
C ALA A 146 8.61 2.81 -2.15
N ASN A 147 9.69 2.27 -1.56
CA ASN A 147 9.78 0.95 -0.97
C ASN A 147 10.18 1.07 0.50
N PHE A 148 9.42 0.47 1.39
CA PHE A 148 9.65 0.56 2.83
C PHE A 148 9.29 -0.74 3.56
N ASN A 149 9.97 -0.94 4.70
CA ASN A 149 9.53 -1.81 5.78
C ASN A 149 9.23 -3.24 5.33
N GLY A 150 10.18 -3.82 4.58
CA GLY A 150 10.11 -5.17 4.04
C GLY A 150 10.86 -6.19 4.87
N LEU A 151 10.95 -7.41 4.33
CA LEU A 151 11.75 -8.47 4.91
C LEU A 151 13.24 -8.22 4.64
N PRO A 152 14.10 -8.10 5.67
CA PRO A 152 15.52 -7.79 5.46
C PRO A 152 16.30 -8.85 4.67
N TRP A 153 15.80 -10.09 4.69
CA TRP A 153 16.45 -11.24 4.02
C TRP A 153 15.85 -11.57 2.65
N LEU A 154 14.76 -10.93 2.25
CA LEU A 154 14.10 -11.24 0.98
C LEU A 154 13.78 -9.94 0.22
N SER A 155 14.54 -9.70 -0.84
CA SER A 155 14.40 -8.50 -1.67
C SER A 155 13.03 -8.43 -2.33
N SER A 156 12.50 -7.21 -2.46
CA SER A 156 11.24 -6.92 -3.17
C SER A 156 9.98 -7.51 -2.52
N VAL A 157 10.09 -7.90 -1.24
CA VAL A 157 8.97 -8.28 -0.37
C VAL A 157 8.84 -7.20 0.70
N ASP A 158 8.26 -6.08 0.30
CA ASP A 158 8.18 -4.88 1.09
C ASP A 158 6.79 -4.71 1.75
N TYR A 159 6.65 -3.74 2.64
CA TYR A 159 5.40 -3.42 3.35
C TYR A 159 4.86 -4.58 4.22
N THR A 160 5.75 -5.41 4.75
CA THR A 160 5.40 -6.53 5.63
C THR A 160 5.47 -6.17 7.12
N GLY A 161 6.26 -5.17 7.49
CA GLY A 161 6.40 -4.69 8.87
C GLY A 161 5.23 -3.82 9.33
N ASP A 162 5.37 -3.17 10.47
CA ASP A 162 4.30 -2.36 11.08
C ASP A 162 3.76 -1.29 10.13
N ILE A 163 2.44 -1.31 9.91
CA ILE A 163 1.74 -0.40 8.99
C ILE A 163 1.85 1.06 9.44
N ARG A 164 1.90 1.33 10.75
CA ARG A 164 2.07 2.70 11.28
C ARG A 164 3.45 3.25 10.92
N LYS A 165 4.50 2.40 10.99
CA LYS A 165 5.85 2.77 10.55
C LYS A 165 5.90 3.00 9.04
N SER A 166 5.27 2.13 8.25
CA SER A 166 5.14 2.28 6.79
C SER A 166 4.40 3.58 6.43
N ALA A 167 3.32 3.90 7.13
CA ALA A 167 2.58 5.16 6.95
C ALA A 167 3.42 6.38 7.31
N LYS A 168 4.24 6.29 8.38
CA LYS A 168 5.17 7.37 8.76
C LYS A 168 6.26 7.55 7.72
N ALA A 169 6.86 6.48 7.19
CA ALA A 169 7.83 6.55 6.10
C ALA A 169 7.22 7.18 4.84
N THR A 170 6.00 6.76 4.48
CA THR A 170 5.25 7.33 3.36
C THR A 170 4.94 8.82 3.59
N SER A 171 4.63 9.25 4.82
CA SER A 171 4.41 10.67 5.11
C SER A 171 5.68 11.51 4.86
N ILE A 172 6.84 11.00 5.25
CA ILE A 172 8.14 11.64 5.01
C ILE A 172 8.44 11.71 3.50
N PHE A 173 8.17 10.62 2.78
CA PHE A 173 8.34 10.58 1.33
C PHE A 173 7.41 11.58 0.61
N ILE A 174 6.15 11.66 1.01
CA ILE A 174 5.19 12.65 0.48
C ILE A 174 5.69 14.08 0.76
N ASP A 175 6.23 14.35 1.94
CA ASP A 175 6.76 15.67 2.26
C ASP A 175 7.94 16.05 1.34
N ARG A 176 8.82 15.10 1.01
CA ARG A 176 9.83 15.30 -0.01
C ARG A 176 9.23 15.57 -1.39
N VAL A 177 8.25 14.78 -1.83
CA VAL A 177 7.57 14.99 -3.13
C VAL A 177 6.97 16.40 -3.19
N LEU A 178 6.32 16.85 -2.13
CA LEU A 178 5.72 18.20 -2.06
C LEU A 178 6.79 19.30 -2.13
N ARG A 179 7.89 19.14 -1.40
CA ARG A 179 9.04 20.10 -1.44
C ARG A 179 9.64 20.18 -2.83
N GLU A 180 9.98 19.04 -3.43
CA GLU A 180 10.67 18.99 -4.72
C GLU A 180 9.78 19.44 -5.89
N THR A 181 8.49 19.09 -5.87
CA THR A 181 7.56 19.51 -6.93
C THR A 181 7.04 20.93 -6.74
N GLY A 182 7.09 21.49 -5.53
CA GLY A 182 6.48 22.77 -5.16
C GLY A 182 4.97 22.70 -5.01
N SER A 183 4.41 21.50 -4.90
CA SER A 183 2.97 21.26 -4.78
C SER A 183 2.49 21.37 -3.35
N LYS A 184 1.21 21.72 -3.16
CA LYS A 184 0.57 21.77 -1.83
C LYS A 184 -0.08 20.45 -1.44
N LYS A 185 -0.49 19.65 -2.41
CA LYS A 185 -1.15 18.35 -2.23
C LYS A 185 -0.57 17.32 -3.19
N VAL A 186 -0.72 16.06 -2.83
CA VAL A 186 -0.54 14.89 -3.70
C VAL A 186 -1.88 14.21 -3.93
N ASP A 187 -2.00 13.44 -5.03
CA ASP A 187 -3.03 12.43 -5.16
C ASP A 187 -2.40 11.06 -4.91
N ILE A 188 -3.08 10.20 -4.15
CA ILE A 188 -2.60 8.86 -3.84
C ILE A 188 -3.35 7.84 -4.69
N ILE A 189 -2.60 6.95 -5.33
CA ILE A 189 -3.10 5.70 -5.89
C ILE A 189 -2.46 4.58 -5.07
N GLY A 190 -3.28 3.74 -4.45
CA GLY A 190 -2.74 2.65 -3.64
C GLY A 190 -3.41 1.32 -3.93
N TRP A 191 -2.69 0.24 -3.71
CA TRP A 191 -3.20 -1.12 -3.90
C TRP A 191 -3.18 -1.89 -2.58
N SER A 192 -4.29 -2.61 -2.27
CA SER A 192 -4.38 -3.47 -1.09
C SER A 192 -4.13 -2.68 0.21
N GLN A 193 -3.13 -3.03 1.02
CA GLN A 193 -2.67 -2.26 2.18
C GLN A 193 -2.41 -0.79 1.81
N GLY A 194 -1.70 -0.57 0.70
CA GLY A 194 -1.39 0.77 0.20
C GLY A 194 -2.58 1.55 -0.34
N GLY A 195 -3.69 0.85 -0.64
CA GLY A 195 -4.97 1.46 -1.03
C GLY A 195 -5.94 1.68 0.15
N GLY A 196 -5.65 1.09 1.30
CA GLY A 196 -6.54 1.08 2.46
C GLY A 196 -5.87 1.57 3.74
N SER A 197 -5.47 0.64 4.60
CA SER A 197 -5.05 0.92 5.99
C SER A 197 -3.88 1.89 6.11
N GLN A 198 -2.85 1.75 5.29
CA GLN A 198 -1.64 2.58 5.38
C GLN A 198 -1.92 4.06 5.04
N PRO A 199 -2.50 4.44 3.88
CA PRO A 199 -2.80 5.83 3.60
C PRO A 199 -3.90 6.39 4.50
N ASN A 200 -4.87 5.59 4.95
CA ASN A 200 -5.86 6.06 5.92
C ASN A 200 -5.22 6.38 7.28
N TYR A 201 -4.22 5.61 7.73
CA TYR A 201 -3.46 5.98 8.92
C TYR A 201 -2.71 7.32 8.72
N TYR A 202 -2.06 7.50 7.58
CA TYR A 202 -1.42 8.77 7.23
C TYR A 202 -2.41 9.93 7.24
N ILE A 203 -3.54 9.79 6.55
CA ILE A 203 -4.55 10.85 6.44
C ILE A 203 -5.17 11.18 7.80
N GLN A 204 -5.47 10.17 8.61
CA GLN A 204 -6.20 10.36 9.87
C GLN A 204 -5.31 10.74 11.06
N LYS A 205 -4.05 10.28 11.08
CA LYS A 205 -3.19 10.36 12.26
C LYS A 205 -1.91 11.18 12.07
N LEU A 206 -1.47 11.37 10.83
CA LEU A 206 -0.19 12.00 10.55
C LEU A 206 -0.32 13.30 9.73
N GLY A 207 -1.51 13.90 9.69
CA GLY A 207 -1.77 15.18 9.04
C GLY A 207 -1.89 15.12 7.51
N GLY A 208 -2.07 13.92 6.96
CA GLY A 208 -2.26 13.72 5.52
C GLY A 208 -3.55 14.34 4.98
N ASP A 209 -4.56 14.59 5.83
CA ASP A 209 -5.80 15.30 5.48
C ASP A 209 -5.57 16.65 4.83
N LYS A 210 -4.49 17.34 5.21
CA LYS A 210 -4.10 18.64 4.64
C LYS A 210 -3.28 18.52 3.35
N LYS A 211 -2.70 17.34 3.08
CA LYS A 211 -1.71 17.13 2.03
C LYS A 211 -2.21 16.20 0.92
N VAL A 212 -3.35 15.54 1.08
CA VAL A 212 -3.93 14.64 0.09
C VAL A 212 -5.13 15.31 -0.59
N GLY A 213 -5.17 15.25 -1.92
CA GLY A 213 -6.32 15.69 -2.72
C GLY A 213 -7.28 14.54 -2.97
N LYS A 214 -6.78 13.48 -3.60
CA LYS A 214 -7.52 12.26 -3.88
C LYS A 214 -6.85 11.05 -3.26
N MET A 215 -7.66 10.13 -2.74
CA MET A 215 -7.26 8.81 -2.28
C MET A 215 -7.97 7.78 -3.13
N ILE A 216 -7.26 7.16 -4.07
CA ILE A 216 -7.78 6.14 -4.98
C ILE A 216 -7.23 4.78 -4.55
N GLY A 217 -8.08 3.95 -3.97
CA GLY A 217 -7.75 2.60 -3.54
C GLY A 217 -8.14 1.55 -4.59
N ILE A 218 -7.19 0.73 -4.99
CA ILE A 218 -7.39 -0.47 -5.81
C ILE A 218 -7.39 -1.66 -4.85
N ALA A 219 -8.47 -2.41 -4.81
CA ALA A 219 -8.65 -3.52 -3.87
C ALA A 219 -8.25 -3.14 -2.43
N PRO A 220 -8.73 -2.01 -1.89
CA PRO A 220 -8.24 -1.47 -0.64
C PRO A 220 -8.67 -2.33 0.56
N ALA A 221 -7.73 -2.69 1.43
CA ALA A 221 -8.02 -3.42 2.67
C ALA A 221 -8.63 -2.50 3.74
N ASN A 222 -9.79 -1.88 3.44
CA ASN A 222 -10.42 -0.89 4.32
C ASN A 222 -11.07 -1.50 5.56
N HIS A 223 -11.68 -2.68 5.44
CA HIS A 223 -12.29 -3.37 6.59
C HIS A 223 -11.63 -4.72 6.87
N GLY A 224 -10.38 -4.87 6.46
CA GLY A 224 -9.54 -6.02 6.72
C GLY A 224 -9.61 -7.10 5.63
N VAL A 225 -8.68 -8.05 5.79
CA VAL A 225 -8.52 -9.22 4.92
C VAL A 225 -8.97 -10.50 5.62
N GLY A 226 -9.14 -11.59 4.87
CA GLY A 226 -9.43 -12.93 5.42
C GLY A 226 -10.89 -13.19 5.76
N GLY A 227 -11.79 -12.26 5.49
CA GLY A 227 -13.23 -12.42 5.66
C GLY A 227 -13.73 -12.40 7.13
N PRO A 228 -15.05 -12.17 7.30
CA PRO A 228 -15.65 -12.02 8.65
C PRO A 228 -15.56 -13.29 9.50
N ALA A 229 -15.60 -14.47 8.88
CA ALA A 229 -15.56 -15.74 9.60
C ALA A 229 -14.20 -15.98 10.29
N ILE A 230 -13.09 -15.63 9.61
CA ILE A 230 -11.72 -15.75 10.18
C ILE A 230 -11.54 -14.71 11.28
N SER A 231 -11.92 -13.46 11.03
CA SER A 231 -11.84 -12.39 12.02
C SER A 231 -12.67 -12.70 13.27
N LYS A 232 -13.88 -13.22 13.09
CA LYS A 232 -14.77 -13.64 14.20
C LYS A 232 -14.14 -14.79 14.98
N TRP A 233 -13.65 -15.83 14.30
CA TRP A 233 -13.03 -16.99 14.96
C TRP A 233 -11.80 -16.59 15.78
N ILE A 234 -10.95 -15.71 15.26
CA ILE A 234 -9.78 -15.21 15.99
C ILE A 234 -10.21 -14.41 17.22
N ASN A 235 -11.22 -13.54 17.10
CA ASN A 235 -11.74 -12.77 18.25
C ASN A 235 -12.34 -13.65 19.34
N GLU A 236 -13.04 -14.72 18.96
CA GLU A 236 -13.68 -15.65 19.91
C GLU A 236 -12.67 -16.63 20.51
N ALA A 237 -11.65 -17.04 19.76
CA ALA A 237 -10.68 -18.03 20.21
C ALA A 237 -9.51 -17.42 21.03
N LEU A 238 -9.21 -16.14 20.85
CA LEU A 238 -8.03 -15.51 21.45
C LEU A 238 -8.42 -14.35 22.39
N PRO A 239 -7.93 -14.33 23.63
CA PRO A 239 -8.06 -13.16 24.51
C PRO A 239 -7.40 -11.93 23.91
N HIS A 240 -7.93 -10.72 24.18
CA HIS A 240 -7.40 -9.45 23.65
C HIS A 240 -5.88 -9.28 23.86
N LYS A 241 -5.36 -9.67 25.02
CA LYS A 241 -3.90 -9.66 25.29
C LYS A 241 -3.08 -10.58 24.36
N ALA A 242 -3.70 -11.58 23.73
CA ALA A 242 -3.02 -12.44 22.78
C ALA A 242 -2.86 -11.78 21.41
N HIS A 243 -3.78 -10.91 21.02
CA HIS A 243 -3.67 -10.15 19.76
C HIS A 243 -2.45 -9.23 19.77
N THR A 244 -2.25 -8.46 20.85
CA THR A 244 -1.06 -7.59 20.99
C THR A 244 0.24 -8.41 20.94
N ARG A 245 0.28 -9.55 21.64
CA ARG A 245 1.46 -10.44 21.61
C ARG A 245 1.74 -11.03 20.23
N ILE A 246 0.69 -11.30 19.44
CA ILE A 246 0.85 -11.79 18.06
C ILE A 246 1.41 -10.66 17.18
N GLU A 247 0.93 -9.43 17.32
CA GLU A 247 1.47 -8.28 16.61
C GLU A 247 2.93 -8.02 16.98
N ASP A 248 3.27 -8.03 18.27
CA ASP A 248 4.64 -7.86 18.76
C ASP A 248 5.59 -8.97 18.25
N ALA A 249 5.13 -10.22 18.27
CA ALA A 249 5.90 -11.35 17.76
C ALA A 249 6.09 -11.23 16.23
N ALA A 250 5.06 -10.84 15.50
CA ALA A 250 5.13 -10.62 14.06
C ALA A 250 6.05 -9.43 13.71
N GLU A 251 6.04 -8.35 14.51
CA GLU A 251 6.94 -7.22 14.32
C GLU A 251 8.40 -7.63 14.52
N SER A 252 8.70 -8.50 15.49
CA SER A 252 10.07 -8.98 15.73
C SER A 252 10.68 -9.71 14.51
N VAL A 253 9.84 -10.16 13.58
CA VAL A 253 10.22 -10.81 12.33
C VAL A 253 9.76 -10.02 11.09
N HIS A 254 9.54 -8.72 11.23
CA HIS A 254 9.11 -7.80 10.15
C HIS A 254 7.84 -8.24 9.41
N MET A 255 6.88 -8.83 10.10
CA MET A 255 5.63 -9.36 9.53
C MET A 255 4.36 -8.80 10.20
N ALA A 256 4.46 -7.68 10.91
CA ALA A 256 3.32 -7.10 11.65
C ALA A 256 2.14 -6.69 10.76
N ALA A 257 2.37 -6.37 9.49
CA ALA A 257 1.30 -6.00 8.56
C ALA A 257 0.21 -7.07 8.41
N TYR A 258 0.56 -8.36 8.57
CA TYR A 258 -0.42 -9.44 8.40
C TYR A 258 -1.47 -9.45 9.51
N PRO A 259 -1.13 -9.55 10.80
CA PRO A 259 -2.13 -9.46 11.86
C PRO A 259 -2.81 -8.08 11.90
N GLN A 260 -2.11 -6.99 11.58
CA GLN A 260 -2.67 -5.64 11.58
C GLN A 260 -3.74 -5.41 10.52
N GLN A 261 -3.73 -6.13 9.42
CA GLN A 261 -4.77 -6.08 8.38
C GLN A 261 -5.97 -6.99 8.65
N MET A 262 -5.98 -7.76 9.72
CA MET A 262 -7.17 -8.51 10.11
C MET A 262 -8.24 -7.54 10.62
N GLY A 263 -9.48 -7.71 10.20
CA GLY A 263 -10.59 -6.80 10.55
C GLY A 263 -10.82 -6.65 12.06
N SER A 264 -10.30 -7.57 12.87
CA SER A 264 -10.36 -7.55 14.33
C SER A 264 -9.17 -6.86 15.00
N SER A 265 -8.14 -6.46 14.26
CA SER A 265 -6.94 -5.84 14.83
C SER A 265 -7.23 -4.48 15.44
N GLU A 266 -6.35 -4.04 16.34
CA GLU A 266 -6.46 -2.72 16.94
C GLU A 266 -6.30 -1.60 15.89
N LEU A 267 -5.43 -1.80 14.90
CA LEU A 267 -5.26 -0.86 13.80
C LEU A 267 -6.57 -0.66 13.01
N MET A 268 -7.25 -1.77 12.66
CA MET A 268 -8.52 -1.69 11.92
C MET A 268 -9.63 -1.06 12.76
N LYS A 269 -9.69 -1.36 14.05
CA LYS A 269 -10.62 -0.69 14.96
C LYS A 269 -10.34 0.82 15.04
N GLU A 270 -9.07 1.19 15.19
CA GLU A 270 -8.66 2.59 15.26
C GLU A 270 -9.03 3.38 14.02
N LEU A 271 -8.91 2.78 12.83
CA LEU A 271 -9.13 3.45 11.55
C LEU A 271 -10.60 3.48 11.12
N TYR A 272 -11.36 2.40 11.37
CA TYR A 272 -12.64 2.19 10.71
C TYR A 272 -13.83 2.04 11.67
N HIS A 273 -13.60 1.82 12.97
CA HIS A 273 -14.68 1.62 13.94
C HIS A 273 -14.84 2.78 14.91
N ASN A 274 -13.89 3.67 15.02
CA ASN A 274 -13.86 4.76 15.99
C ASN A 274 -14.24 6.11 15.38
N GLY A 275 -15.28 6.17 14.54
CA GLY A 275 -15.76 7.38 13.94
C GLY A 275 -15.65 7.40 12.42
N LYS A 276 -15.65 8.60 11.83
CA LYS A 276 -15.56 8.75 10.38
C LYS A 276 -14.18 8.41 9.83
N VAL A 277 -14.16 7.62 8.77
CA VAL A 277 -12.95 7.29 8.01
C VAL A 277 -12.50 8.49 7.19
N THR A 278 -13.45 9.13 6.49
CA THR A 278 -13.16 10.24 5.59
C THR A 278 -12.74 11.51 6.34
N ARG A 279 -11.90 12.31 5.69
CA ARG A 279 -11.48 13.63 6.18
C ARG A 279 -11.87 14.71 5.19
N PRO A 280 -12.30 15.89 5.67
CA PRO A 280 -12.65 17.02 4.80
C PRO A 280 -11.49 17.39 3.86
N GLY A 281 -11.81 17.66 2.60
CA GLY A 281 -10.82 18.08 1.60
C GLY A 281 -10.05 16.95 0.93
N VAL A 282 -10.35 15.68 1.26
CA VAL A 282 -9.85 14.47 0.58
C VAL A 282 -11.02 13.80 -0.16
N GLU A 283 -10.87 13.55 -1.45
CA GLU A 283 -11.82 12.76 -2.25
C GLU A 283 -11.43 11.29 -2.18
N TYR A 284 -12.38 10.41 -1.82
CA TYR A 284 -12.13 8.97 -1.67
C TYR A 284 -12.80 8.19 -2.79
N ILE A 285 -12.02 7.33 -3.46
CA ILE A 285 -12.49 6.44 -4.52
C ILE A 285 -11.94 5.05 -4.24
N ASN A 286 -12.82 4.05 -4.10
CA ASN A 286 -12.46 2.65 -3.93
C ASN A 286 -12.88 1.86 -5.17
N ILE A 287 -11.98 1.08 -5.74
CA ILE A 287 -12.22 0.23 -6.91
C ILE A 287 -11.95 -1.21 -6.50
N GLU A 288 -12.97 -2.07 -6.66
CA GLU A 288 -12.89 -3.45 -6.20
C GLU A 288 -13.63 -4.40 -7.15
N GLY A 289 -13.20 -5.66 -7.20
CA GLY A 289 -13.79 -6.70 -8.02
C GLY A 289 -14.42 -7.83 -7.19
N LYS A 290 -15.55 -8.37 -7.68
CA LYS A 290 -16.32 -9.42 -7.02
C LYS A 290 -15.53 -10.73 -6.79
N TYR A 291 -14.43 -10.92 -7.53
CA TYR A 291 -13.58 -12.12 -7.47
C TYR A 291 -12.35 -11.98 -6.60
N ASP A 292 -12.25 -10.88 -5.84
CA ASP A 292 -11.20 -10.73 -4.84
C ASP A 292 -11.40 -11.73 -3.69
N TYR A 293 -10.38 -12.55 -3.45
CA TYR A 293 -10.39 -13.56 -2.38
C TYR A 293 -9.53 -13.15 -1.16
N VAL A 294 -8.81 -12.04 -1.26
CA VAL A 294 -7.98 -11.48 -0.18
C VAL A 294 -8.81 -10.50 0.63
N VAL A 295 -9.37 -9.47 -0.02
CA VAL A 295 -10.32 -8.55 0.57
C VAL A 295 -11.73 -9.13 0.39
N ALA A 296 -12.07 -10.10 1.23
CA ALA A 296 -13.31 -10.85 1.11
C ALA A 296 -14.17 -10.71 2.38
N PRO A 297 -15.49 -10.47 2.25
CA PRO A 297 -16.19 -10.19 0.98
C PRO A 297 -15.68 -8.91 0.32
N TYR A 298 -15.76 -8.82 -1.00
CA TYR A 298 -15.22 -7.66 -1.75
C TYR A 298 -15.73 -6.31 -1.24
N THR A 299 -16.90 -6.27 -0.62
CA THR A 299 -17.47 -5.08 0.01
C THR A 299 -16.67 -4.56 1.21
N ASN A 300 -15.72 -5.35 1.75
CA ASN A 300 -14.78 -4.88 2.77
C ASN A 300 -13.83 -3.78 2.23
N ALA A 301 -13.74 -3.64 0.91
CA ALA A 301 -13.01 -2.53 0.29
C ALA A 301 -13.76 -1.19 0.37
N PHE A 302 -15.05 -1.19 0.62
CA PHE A 302 -15.90 -0.01 0.47
C PHE A 302 -16.05 0.76 1.76
N ILE A 303 -16.01 2.10 1.64
CA ILE A 303 -16.31 3.04 2.72
C ILE A 303 -17.69 3.62 2.44
N HIS A 304 -18.64 3.37 3.34
CA HIS A 304 -20.03 3.81 3.19
C HIS A 304 -20.26 5.14 3.90
N GLU A 305 -19.57 6.19 3.43
CA GLU A 305 -19.72 7.55 3.93
C GLU A 305 -20.10 8.52 2.79
N PRO A 306 -20.81 9.63 3.08
CA PRO A 306 -21.18 10.60 2.06
C PRO A 306 -19.97 11.13 1.28
N GLY A 307 -20.10 11.16 -0.05
CA GLY A 307 -19.05 11.65 -0.95
C GLY A 307 -18.01 10.61 -1.36
N VAL A 308 -18.01 9.41 -0.78
CA VAL A 308 -17.13 8.32 -1.21
C VAL A 308 -17.68 7.66 -2.47
N LYS A 309 -16.80 7.44 -3.45
CA LYS A 309 -17.12 6.68 -4.66
C LYS A 309 -16.64 5.24 -4.51
N ASN A 310 -17.55 4.29 -4.46
CA ASN A 310 -17.25 2.86 -4.47
C ASN A 310 -17.62 2.29 -5.85
N ILE A 311 -16.65 1.71 -6.54
CA ILE A 311 -16.77 1.20 -7.90
C ILE A 311 -16.54 -0.30 -7.88
N THR A 312 -17.53 -1.07 -8.33
CA THR A 312 -17.38 -2.49 -8.57
C THR A 312 -16.97 -2.71 -10.03
N VAL A 313 -15.86 -3.38 -10.27
CA VAL A 313 -15.30 -3.59 -11.62
C VAL A 313 -16.32 -4.25 -12.55
N GLN A 314 -17.04 -5.28 -12.06
CA GLN A 314 -18.00 -6.04 -12.85
C GLN A 314 -19.30 -5.30 -13.17
N ASP A 315 -19.55 -4.15 -12.55
CA ASP A 315 -20.69 -3.30 -12.94
C ASP A 315 -20.41 -2.58 -14.28
N THR A 316 -19.13 -2.38 -14.61
CA THR A 316 -18.68 -1.82 -15.88
C THR A 316 -18.21 -2.90 -16.86
N CYS A 317 -17.55 -3.94 -16.37
CA CYS A 317 -17.03 -5.05 -17.17
C CYS A 317 -17.40 -6.40 -16.55
N PRO A 318 -18.59 -6.96 -16.82
CA PRO A 318 -19.05 -8.24 -16.23
C PRO A 318 -18.14 -9.44 -16.53
N GLN A 319 -17.35 -9.37 -17.60
CA GLN A 319 -16.42 -10.43 -18.04
C GLN A 319 -15.03 -10.31 -17.39
N ASP A 320 -14.88 -9.37 -16.48
CA ASP A 320 -13.63 -9.20 -15.74
C ASP A 320 -13.65 -10.14 -14.53
N HIS A 321 -12.74 -11.13 -14.56
CA HIS A 321 -12.57 -12.09 -13.48
C HIS A 321 -11.21 -11.92 -12.78
N ALA A 322 -10.57 -10.75 -12.94
CA ALA A 322 -9.33 -10.47 -12.25
C ALA A 322 -9.49 -10.62 -10.73
N THR A 323 -8.45 -11.14 -10.11
CA THR A 323 -8.38 -11.32 -8.67
C THR A 323 -7.45 -10.27 -8.04
N HIS A 324 -7.39 -10.24 -6.71
CA HIS A 324 -6.60 -9.29 -5.93
C HIS A 324 -5.19 -9.04 -6.47
N VAL A 325 -4.47 -10.14 -6.76
CA VAL A 325 -3.04 -10.07 -7.12
C VAL A 325 -2.80 -9.48 -8.51
N ASN A 326 -3.79 -9.49 -9.39
CA ASN A 326 -3.60 -9.00 -10.76
C ASN A 326 -4.23 -7.64 -11.05
N PHE A 327 -4.93 -7.02 -10.11
CA PHE A 327 -5.51 -5.69 -10.30
C PHE A 327 -4.51 -4.61 -10.72
N PRO A 328 -3.25 -4.59 -10.23
CA PRO A 328 -2.26 -3.63 -10.75
C PRO A 328 -1.93 -3.79 -12.24
N TYR A 329 -2.28 -4.92 -12.85
CA TYR A 329 -2.03 -5.22 -14.27
C TYR A 329 -3.33 -5.30 -15.09
N ASP A 330 -4.45 -5.01 -14.47
CA ASP A 330 -5.75 -4.99 -15.14
C ASP A 330 -5.97 -3.67 -15.88
N THR A 331 -6.22 -3.78 -17.20
CA THR A 331 -6.46 -2.61 -18.05
C THR A 331 -7.84 -1.98 -17.83
N ASN A 332 -8.84 -2.72 -17.35
CA ASN A 332 -10.15 -2.15 -17.00
C ASN A 332 -10.01 -1.33 -15.72
N VAL A 333 -9.38 -1.90 -14.68
CA VAL A 333 -9.10 -1.21 -13.42
C VAL A 333 -8.24 0.03 -13.66
N SER A 334 -7.17 -0.07 -14.46
CA SER A 334 -6.31 1.08 -14.73
C SER A 334 -7.05 2.23 -15.42
N GLN A 335 -7.97 1.93 -16.35
CA GLN A 335 -8.79 2.98 -16.97
C GLN A 335 -9.76 3.62 -15.94
N MET A 336 -10.34 2.85 -15.02
CA MET A 336 -11.16 3.39 -13.94
C MET A 336 -10.35 4.31 -13.02
N VAL A 337 -9.13 3.92 -12.68
CA VAL A 337 -8.19 4.75 -11.88
C VAL A 337 -7.85 6.06 -12.59
N PHE A 338 -7.54 6.01 -13.89
CA PHE A 338 -7.23 7.23 -14.65
C PHE A 338 -8.44 8.16 -14.79
N ASN A 339 -9.65 7.59 -14.92
CA ASN A 339 -10.88 8.37 -14.94
C ASN A 339 -11.18 9.03 -13.57
N ALA A 340 -10.85 8.34 -12.48
CA ALA A 340 -10.98 8.90 -11.13
C ALA A 340 -9.94 10.00 -10.88
N LEU A 341 -8.72 9.81 -11.36
CA LEU A 341 -7.63 10.77 -11.21
C LEU A 341 -7.90 12.07 -12.01
N ASP A 342 -8.34 11.91 -13.25
CA ASP A 342 -8.55 13.01 -14.21
C ASP A 342 -9.97 12.88 -14.84
N PRO A 343 -11.01 13.27 -14.09
CA PRO A 343 -12.39 13.12 -14.56
C PRO A 343 -12.73 13.97 -15.78
N ASP A 344 -12.06 15.12 -15.97
CA ASP A 344 -12.29 16.00 -17.12
C ASP A 344 -11.81 15.37 -18.43
N ASN A 345 -10.85 14.45 -18.38
CA ASN A 345 -10.32 13.69 -19.50
C ASN A 345 -10.71 12.20 -19.45
N ALA A 346 -11.79 11.87 -18.72
CA ALA A 346 -12.27 10.50 -18.59
C ALA A 346 -12.62 9.86 -19.94
N LYS A 347 -12.31 8.59 -20.07
CA LYS A 347 -12.59 7.79 -21.28
C LYS A 347 -13.43 6.57 -20.91
N PRO A 348 -14.33 6.12 -21.80
CA PRO A 348 -15.05 4.87 -21.58
C PRO A 348 -14.10 3.71 -21.29
N VAL A 349 -14.41 2.92 -20.28
CA VAL A 349 -13.73 1.66 -20.01
C VAL A 349 -14.08 0.69 -21.13
N LYS A 350 -13.09 0.33 -21.95
CA LYS A 350 -13.25 -0.71 -22.97
C LYS A 350 -13.12 -2.06 -22.30
N CYS A 351 -14.26 -2.64 -21.92
CA CYS A 351 -14.29 -3.92 -21.21
C CYS A 351 -13.48 -4.99 -21.96
N LYS A 352 -12.46 -5.51 -21.30
CA LYS A 352 -11.66 -6.64 -21.77
C LYS A 352 -11.78 -7.77 -20.75
N PRO A 353 -12.16 -8.98 -21.19
CA PRO A 353 -12.15 -10.13 -20.32
C PRO A 353 -10.81 -10.29 -19.62
N GLN A 354 -10.83 -10.50 -18.32
CA GLN A 354 -9.65 -10.82 -17.53
C GLN A 354 -9.80 -12.23 -16.96
N PRO A 355 -8.72 -13.02 -16.91
CA PRO A 355 -8.78 -14.36 -16.35
C PRO A 355 -8.85 -14.31 -14.81
N PHE A 356 -9.38 -15.38 -14.22
CA PHE A 356 -9.43 -15.59 -12.77
C PHE A 356 -8.03 -15.79 -12.15
N ILE A 357 -6.99 -15.98 -12.97
CA ILE A 357 -5.61 -16.22 -12.52
C ILE A 357 -4.89 -14.87 -12.43
N GLY A 358 -4.30 -14.61 -11.28
CA GLY A 358 -3.44 -13.44 -11.07
C GLY A 358 -2.00 -13.65 -11.52
#